data_ccc1a393c253ac97fce39bb4364bf017
#
_entry.id   ccc1a393c253ac97fce39bb4364bf017
#
_cell.length_a   1.000
_cell.length_b   1.000
_cell.length_c   1.000
_cell.angle_alpha   90.00
_cell.angle_beta   90.00
_cell.angle_gamma   90.00
#
_symmetry.space_group_name_H-M   'P 1'
#
loop_
_entity.id
_entity.type
_entity.pdbx_description
1 polymer ?
#
loop_
_entity_poly.entity_id
_entity_poly.type
_entity_poly.pdbx_seq_one_letter_code
_entity_poly.pdbx_strand_id
1 'polypeptide(L)'
;MRAKNEDTKIRIYEYINEYIKNNRVSPTINEIAKNAGCAVSTAYKFLERLKDEGLIDTAGRGRIISSVNNWEMGYAPILGMVACGKPKLAVEDIQGYLPLNMDYFGKGEYFLLVASGESMINAGIDDGDLVLIRKQSTFENGQIAVVLTESDCSDESMATLKRVYRDDKNKRFRLHPENDNMKDFYAEHIDVIGIAVKVIRDVI
;
A
#
# COMPACT_ATOMS: atom_id res chain seq x y z
N MET A 1 16.97 21.94 36.48
CA MET A 1 15.71 22.30 35.78
C MET A 1 15.79 22.23 34.28
N ARG A 2 16.88 22.69 33.59
CA ARG A 2 17.02 22.62 32.12
C ARG A 2 17.01 21.19 31.56
N ALA A 3 17.73 20.23 32.16
CA ALA A 3 17.80 18.85 31.69
C ALA A 3 16.41 18.15 31.70
N LYS A 4 15.63 18.33 32.75
CA LYS A 4 14.29 17.73 32.90
C LYS A 4 13.28 18.25 31.85
N ASN A 5 13.48 19.49 31.36
CA ASN A 5 12.67 20.09 30.31
C ASN A 5 13.02 19.51 28.92
N GLU A 6 14.29 19.25 28.67
CA GLU A 6 14.76 18.68 27.40
C GLU A 6 14.30 17.22 27.26
N ASP A 7 14.42 16.42 28.35
CA ASP A 7 13.92 15.04 28.37
C ASP A 7 12.41 14.95 28.12
N THR A 8 11.64 15.93 28.61
CA THR A 8 10.18 15.96 28.37
C THR A 8 9.86 16.32 26.93
N LYS A 9 10.61 17.25 26.33
CA LYS A 9 10.46 17.61 24.93
C LYS A 9 10.74 16.40 24.02
N ILE A 10 11.85 15.69 24.28
CA ILE A 10 12.23 14.50 23.53
C ILE A 10 11.16 13.42 23.61
N ARG A 11 10.67 13.12 24.81
CA ARG A 11 9.59 12.12 25.00
C ARG A 11 8.29 12.49 24.26
N ILE A 12 7.93 13.76 24.26
CA ILE A 12 6.75 14.25 23.50
C ILE A 12 6.97 13.99 22.02
N TYR A 13 8.13 14.33 21.49
CA TYR A 13 8.46 14.17 20.10
C TYR A 13 8.48 12.69 19.66
N GLU A 14 9.15 11.84 20.43
CA GLU A 14 9.19 10.39 20.17
C GLU A 14 7.79 9.78 20.21
N TYR A 15 6.98 10.13 21.21
CA TYR A 15 5.62 9.66 21.32
C TYR A 15 4.75 10.06 20.14
N ILE A 16 4.86 11.31 19.68
CA ILE A 16 4.10 11.78 18.50
C ILE A 16 4.47 10.94 17.28
N ASN A 17 5.76 10.74 17.03
CA ASN A 17 6.24 9.98 15.88
C ASN A 17 5.79 8.51 15.94
N GLU A 18 5.94 7.87 17.09
CA GLU A 18 5.52 6.48 17.29
C GLU A 18 4.00 6.33 17.15
N TYR A 19 3.23 7.24 17.74
CA TYR A 19 1.77 7.22 17.65
C TYR A 19 1.29 7.38 16.21
N ILE A 20 1.84 8.34 15.47
CA ILE A 20 1.50 8.57 14.05
C ILE A 20 1.88 7.35 13.22
N LYS A 21 3.04 6.76 13.46
CA LYS A 21 3.51 5.56 12.77
C LYS A 21 2.55 4.37 12.98
N ASN A 22 2.09 4.14 14.20
CA ASN A 22 1.28 2.97 14.56
C ASN A 22 -0.21 3.16 14.25
N ASN A 23 -0.74 4.38 14.41
CA ASN A 23 -2.18 4.65 14.33
C ASN A 23 -2.61 5.39 13.05
N ARG A 24 -1.64 5.91 12.27
CA ARG A 24 -1.89 6.68 11.02
C ARG A 24 -2.70 7.96 11.23
N VAL A 25 -2.82 8.41 12.47
CA VAL A 25 -3.47 9.66 12.87
C VAL A 25 -2.65 10.36 13.94
N SER A 26 -2.81 11.67 14.10
CA SER A 26 -2.17 12.43 15.19
C SER A 26 -2.74 12.06 16.54
N PRO A 27 -1.91 11.99 17.60
CA PRO A 27 -2.40 11.93 18.96
C PRO A 27 -3.09 13.25 19.36
N THR A 28 -4.02 13.16 20.29
CA THR A 28 -4.61 14.35 20.91
C THR A 28 -3.65 14.96 21.94
N ILE A 29 -3.82 16.26 22.24
CA ILE A 29 -3.00 16.94 23.24
C ILE A 29 -3.09 16.26 24.62
N ASN A 30 -4.25 15.69 24.96
CA ASN A 30 -4.46 14.98 26.23
C ASN A 30 -3.65 13.66 26.26
N GLU A 31 -3.59 12.93 25.15
CA GLU A 31 -2.77 11.71 25.04
C GLU A 31 -1.29 12.04 25.16
N ILE A 32 -0.84 13.11 24.49
CA ILE A 32 0.54 13.62 24.59
C ILE A 32 0.89 13.98 26.00
N ALA A 33 0.07 14.80 26.67
CA ALA A 33 0.30 15.24 28.03
C ALA A 33 0.34 14.07 29.01
N LYS A 34 -0.58 13.11 28.86
CA LYS A 34 -0.66 11.90 29.69
C LYS A 34 0.59 11.03 29.52
N ASN A 35 1.01 10.78 28.27
CA ASN A 35 2.20 9.98 28.00
C ASN A 35 3.48 10.64 28.52
N ALA A 36 3.63 11.95 28.31
CA ALA A 36 4.78 12.72 28.77
C ALA A 36 4.79 12.97 30.29
N GLY A 37 3.72 12.63 31.00
CA GLY A 37 3.60 12.88 32.47
C GLY A 37 3.62 14.37 32.80
N CYS A 38 3.00 15.22 31.98
CA CYS A 38 2.99 16.67 32.20
C CYS A 38 1.57 17.26 32.08
N ALA A 39 1.41 18.51 32.50
CA ALA A 39 0.16 19.23 32.29
C ALA A 39 -0.08 19.56 30.83
N VAL A 40 -1.33 19.63 30.39
CA VAL A 40 -1.72 19.95 29.01
C VAL A 40 -1.12 21.30 28.57
N SER A 41 -1.11 22.30 29.45
CA SER A 41 -0.49 23.60 29.16
C SER A 41 1.03 23.52 28.92
N THR A 42 1.68 22.56 29.59
CA THR A 42 3.10 22.27 29.39
C THR A 42 3.34 21.56 28.06
N ALA A 43 2.48 20.59 27.71
CA ALA A 43 2.54 19.94 26.42
C ALA A 43 2.38 20.94 25.27
N TYR A 44 1.44 21.89 25.35
CA TYR A 44 1.30 22.97 24.36
C TYR A 44 2.60 23.76 24.16
N LYS A 45 3.27 24.17 25.24
CA LYS A 45 4.53 24.91 25.16
C LYS A 45 5.64 24.11 24.45
N PHE A 46 5.67 22.81 24.66
CA PHE A 46 6.64 21.96 23.96
C PHE A 46 6.27 21.75 22.50
N LEU A 47 4.98 21.64 22.16
CA LEU A 47 4.55 21.56 20.77
C LEU A 47 4.91 22.84 19.99
N GLU A 48 4.71 24.03 20.60
CA GLU A 48 5.14 25.28 19.96
C GLU A 48 6.65 25.28 19.71
N ARG A 49 7.46 24.86 20.69
CA ARG A 49 8.92 24.77 20.50
C ARG A 49 9.32 23.77 19.42
N LEU A 50 8.71 22.58 19.40
CA LEU A 50 8.97 21.59 18.37
C LEU A 50 8.57 22.10 16.98
N LYS A 51 7.53 22.91 16.89
CA LYS A 51 7.12 23.60 15.67
C LYS A 51 8.12 24.67 15.26
N ASP A 52 8.57 25.51 16.18
CA ASP A 52 9.57 26.55 15.93
C ASP A 52 10.93 25.94 15.50
N GLU A 53 11.26 24.76 16.03
CA GLU A 53 12.45 23.98 15.64
C GLU A 53 12.25 23.24 14.30
N GLY A 54 11.07 23.31 13.70
CA GLY A 54 10.75 22.64 12.43
C GLY A 54 10.62 21.12 12.56
N LEU A 55 10.49 20.56 13.77
CA LEU A 55 10.40 19.12 14.02
C LEU A 55 8.97 18.57 13.92
N ILE A 56 7.97 19.42 14.06
CA ILE A 56 6.55 19.11 13.81
C ILE A 56 5.91 20.29 13.07
N ASP A 57 4.79 20.02 12.40
CA ASP A 57 3.91 21.04 11.87
C ASP A 57 2.47 20.79 12.33
N THR A 58 1.57 21.72 12.11
CA THR A 58 0.15 21.58 12.44
C THR A 58 -0.70 21.74 11.19
N ALA A 59 -1.42 20.70 10.81
CA ALA A 59 -2.48 20.81 9.81
C ALA A 59 -3.79 21.18 10.48
N GLY A 60 -4.53 22.10 9.94
CA GLY A 60 -5.79 22.67 10.40
C GLY A 60 -6.49 22.00 11.59
N ARG A 61 -7.14 22.75 12.45
CA ARG A 61 -7.78 22.31 13.70
C ARG A 61 -6.86 21.64 14.72
N GLY A 62 -5.56 22.02 14.75
CA GLY A 62 -4.63 21.53 15.77
C GLY A 62 -4.15 20.09 15.60
N ARG A 63 -4.32 19.50 14.43
CA ARG A 63 -3.72 18.19 14.12
C ARG A 63 -2.21 18.36 13.95
N ILE A 64 -1.45 17.57 14.68
CA ILE A 64 0.01 17.58 14.62
C ILE A 64 0.44 16.71 13.44
N ILE A 65 1.33 17.25 12.61
CA ILE A 65 2.04 16.50 11.59
C ILE A 65 3.50 16.49 12.04
N SER A 66 4.12 15.31 12.08
CA SER A 66 5.56 15.24 12.23
C SER A 66 6.22 15.82 10.98
N SER A 67 7.02 16.87 11.13
CA SER A 67 7.77 17.46 10.01
C SER A 67 9.07 16.74 9.71
N VAL A 68 9.41 15.72 10.50
CA VAL A 68 10.48 14.82 10.08
C VAL A 68 9.94 14.01 8.92
N ASN A 69 10.20 14.53 7.73
CA ASN A 69 10.14 13.83 6.45
C ASN A 69 11.16 12.68 6.40
N ASN A 70 11.21 11.87 7.47
CA ASN A 70 11.92 10.60 7.48
C ASN A 70 10.96 9.48 7.06
N TRP A 71 10.02 9.84 6.20
CA TRP A 71 9.20 8.84 5.55
C TRP A 71 10.09 8.14 4.53
N GLU A 72 10.29 6.87 4.74
CA GLU A 72 10.99 6.05 3.76
C GLU A 72 10.13 6.06 2.48
N MET A 73 10.58 6.82 1.49
CA MET A 73 9.90 6.92 0.21
C MET A 73 10.42 5.84 -0.73
N GLY A 74 9.53 5.03 -1.23
CA GLY A 74 9.76 4.13 -2.34
C GLY A 74 9.12 4.65 -3.63
N TYR A 75 9.38 3.98 -4.74
CA TYR A 75 8.78 4.28 -6.02
C TYR A 75 8.23 2.99 -6.64
N ALA A 76 6.97 3.02 -7.05
CA ALA A 76 6.38 1.92 -7.81
C ALA A 76 6.35 2.29 -9.29
N PRO A 77 7.00 1.52 -10.19
CA PRO A 77 6.88 1.73 -11.61
C PRO A 77 5.44 1.47 -12.07
N ILE A 78 4.94 2.32 -12.95
CA ILE A 78 3.68 2.12 -13.66
C ILE A 78 4.01 1.33 -14.92
N LEU A 79 3.58 0.09 -14.95
CA LEU A 79 3.75 -0.80 -16.11
C LEU A 79 2.55 -0.62 -17.05
N GLY A 80 2.80 -0.49 -18.32
CA GLY A 80 1.76 -0.49 -19.34
C GLY A 80 0.95 -1.79 -19.31
N MET A 81 -0.08 -1.88 -20.17
CA MET A 81 -0.86 -3.11 -20.32
C MET A 81 0.08 -4.29 -20.56
N VAL A 82 -0.04 -5.32 -19.73
CA VAL A 82 0.68 -6.56 -19.96
C VAL A 82 0.11 -7.16 -21.24
N ALA A 83 0.82 -6.94 -22.34
CA ALA A 83 0.46 -7.57 -23.60
C ALA A 83 0.58 -9.08 -23.42
N CYS A 84 -0.53 -9.78 -23.67
CA CYS A 84 -0.55 -11.24 -23.76
C CYS A 84 0.59 -11.68 -24.69
N GLY A 85 1.51 -12.52 -24.21
CA GLY A 85 2.44 -13.17 -25.13
C GLY A 85 3.92 -13.17 -24.79
N LYS A 86 4.39 -12.56 -23.69
CA LYS A 86 5.77 -12.75 -23.23
C LYS A 86 5.83 -12.90 -21.70
N PRO A 87 6.53 -13.91 -21.17
CA PRO A 87 6.61 -14.19 -19.73
C PRO A 87 7.52 -13.23 -18.95
N LYS A 88 7.81 -12.08 -19.49
CA LYS A 88 8.45 -10.98 -18.78
C LYS A 88 7.37 -9.93 -18.54
N LEU A 89 7.07 -9.65 -17.26
CA LEU A 89 6.59 -8.31 -16.91
C LEU A 89 7.51 -7.37 -17.69
N ALA A 90 6.96 -6.72 -18.70
CA ALA A 90 7.78 -5.91 -19.59
C ALA A 90 8.34 -4.73 -18.79
N VAL A 91 9.49 -4.94 -18.16
CA VAL A 91 10.32 -3.90 -17.55
C VAL A 91 10.67 -2.84 -18.62
N GLU A 92 10.39 -3.15 -19.88
CA GLU A 92 10.66 -2.31 -21.05
C GLU A 92 9.58 -1.24 -21.32
N ASP A 93 8.40 -1.31 -20.66
CA ASP A 93 7.32 -0.33 -20.87
C ASP A 93 6.90 0.36 -19.57
N ILE A 94 7.87 0.97 -18.89
CA ILE A 94 7.60 1.80 -17.71
C ILE A 94 7.10 3.16 -18.18
N GLN A 95 5.82 3.44 -17.92
CA GLN A 95 5.15 4.70 -18.28
C GLN A 95 5.42 5.83 -17.27
N GLY A 96 5.91 5.50 -16.08
CA GLY A 96 6.19 6.46 -15.02
C GLY A 96 6.43 5.79 -13.68
N TYR A 97 6.51 6.59 -12.64
CA TYR A 97 6.68 6.12 -11.27
C TYR A 97 5.73 6.85 -10.31
N LEU A 98 5.10 6.11 -9.41
CA LEU A 98 4.32 6.66 -8.31
C LEU A 98 5.16 6.63 -7.03
N PRO A 99 5.37 7.78 -6.35
CA PRO A 99 6.01 7.79 -5.04
C PRO A 99 5.10 7.15 -3.99
N LEU A 100 5.65 6.23 -3.21
CA LEU A 100 4.96 5.51 -2.14
C LEU A 100 5.60 5.81 -0.80
N ASN A 101 4.76 6.09 0.19
CA ASN A 101 5.19 6.14 1.57
C ASN A 101 5.33 4.72 2.13
N MET A 102 6.56 4.24 2.30
CA MET A 102 6.84 2.87 2.75
C MET A 102 6.46 2.62 4.21
N ASP A 103 6.35 3.67 5.02
CA ASP A 103 5.79 3.54 6.38
C ASP A 103 4.28 3.25 6.36
N TYR A 104 3.57 3.69 5.31
CA TYR A 104 2.15 3.44 5.12
C TYR A 104 1.89 2.08 4.46
N PHE A 105 2.60 1.75 3.39
CA PHE A 105 2.38 0.54 2.61
C PHE A 105 3.13 -0.68 3.14
N GLY A 106 4.16 -0.45 3.98
CA GLY A 106 5.10 -1.48 4.44
C GLY A 106 6.29 -1.65 3.49
N LYS A 107 7.36 -2.24 4.00
CA LYS A 107 8.55 -2.52 3.19
C LYS A 107 8.26 -3.62 2.17
N GLY A 108 8.77 -3.44 0.96
CA GLY A 108 8.60 -4.39 -0.13
C GLY A 108 8.78 -3.74 -1.50
N GLU A 109 8.75 -4.55 -2.52
CA GLU A 109 8.74 -4.08 -3.90
C GLU A 109 7.29 -3.95 -4.38
N TYR A 110 7.00 -2.84 -5.04
CA TYR A 110 5.68 -2.53 -5.56
C TYR A 110 5.75 -2.13 -7.03
N PHE A 111 4.69 -2.37 -7.75
CA PHE A 111 4.47 -1.86 -9.10
C PHE A 111 2.97 -1.59 -9.30
N LEU A 112 2.66 -0.81 -10.32
CA LEU A 112 1.30 -0.53 -10.74
C LEU A 112 1.02 -1.17 -12.08
N LEU A 113 -0.17 -1.73 -12.21
CA LEU A 113 -0.71 -2.22 -13.47
C LEU A 113 -1.93 -1.39 -13.85
N VAL A 114 -2.07 -1.11 -15.14
CA VAL A 114 -3.33 -0.60 -15.68
C VAL A 114 -4.27 -1.79 -15.85
N ALA A 115 -5.39 -1.78 -15.15
CA ALA A 115 -6.42 -2.80 -15.30
C ALA A 115 -7.02 -2.71 -16.71
N SER A 116 -7.25 -3.87 -17.33
CA SER A 116 -7.86 -3.94 -18.65
C SER A 116 -9.04 -4.91 -18.64
N GLY A 117 -10.18 -4.42 -19.12
CA GLY A 117 -11.43 -5.15 -19.21
C GLY A 117 -12.22 -5.19 -17.88
N GLU A 118 -13.34 -5.90 -17.91
CA GLU A 118 -14.37 -5.87 -16.87
C GLU A 118 -14.31 -7.04 -15.91
N SER A 119 -13.24 -7.84 -15.92
CA SER A 119 -13.21 -9.09 -15.16
C SER A 119 -13.19 -8.93 -13.64
N MET A 120 -12.97 -7.71 -13.12
CA MET A 120 -12.81 -7.43 -11.68
C MET A 120 -13.74 -6.33 -11.17
N ILE A 121 -14.81 -6.01 -11.90
CA ILE A 121 -15.73 -4.91 -11.59
C ILE A 121 -16.43 -5.06 -10.25
N ASN A 122 -16.82 -6.27 -9.87
CA ASN A 122 -17.46 -6.55 -8.58
C ASN A 122 -16.50 -6.41 -7.39
N ALA A 123 -15.19 -6.38 -7.65
CA ALA A 123 -14.17 -6.02 -6.66
C ALA A 123 -13.84 -4.51 -6.64
N GLY A 124 -14.57 -3.71 -7.45
CA GLY A 124 -14.35 -2.28 -7.57
C GLY A 124 -13.11 -1.90 -8.38
N ILE A 125 -12.67 -2.79 -9.27
CA ILE A 125 -11.57 -2.55 -10.20
C ILE A 125 -12.15 -2.47 -11.61
N ASP A 126 -12.19 -1.27 -12.17
CA ASP A 126 -12.73 -0.99 -13.48
C ASP A 126 -11.62 -0.90 -14.55
N ASP A 127 -12.02 -0.93 -15.80
CA ASP A 127 -11.10 -0.74 -16.92
C ASP A 127 -10.39 0.63 -16.82
N GLY A 128 -9.07 0.62 -16.98
CA GLY A 128 -8.23 1.82 -16.86
C GLY A 128 -7.76 2.17 -15.44
N ASP A 129 -8.23 1.49 -14.41
CA ASP A 129 -7.75 1.71 -13.04
C ASP A 129 -6.26 1.35 -12.89
N LEU A 130 -5.55 2.12 -12.06
CA LEU A 130 -4.22 1.76 -11.60
C LEU A 130 -4.31 0.87 -10.37
N VAL A 131 -3.87 -0.38 -10.50
CA VAL A 131 -3.85 -1.34 -9.40
C VAL A 131 -2.44 -1.44 -8.84
N LEU A 132 -2.28 -1.05 -7.57
CA LEU A 132 -1.01 -1.20 -6.85
C LEU A 132 -0.83 -2.66 -6.43
N ILE A 133 0.24 -3.26 -6.88
CA ILE A 133 0.61 -4.65 -6.64
C ILE A 133 1.84 -4.70 -5.74
N ARG A 134 1.76 -5.46 -4.64
CA ARG A 134 2.93 -5.83 -3.85
C ARG A 134 3.52 -7.11 -4.42
N LYS A 135 4.77 -7.06 -4.86
CA LYS A 135 5.49 -8.20 -5.42
C LYS A 135 5.72 -9.28 -4.38
N GLN A 136 5.20 -10.45 -4.62
CA GLN A 136 5.42 -11.66 -3.82
C GLN A 136 5.01 -12.90 -4.60
N SER A 137 5.62 -14.04 -4.29
CA SER A 137 5.38 -15.32 -4.98
C SER A 137 4.35 -16.23 -4.28
N THR A 138 3.74 -15.75 -3.18
CA THR A 138 2.77 -16.51 -2.41
C THR A 138 1.46 -15.73 -2.27
N PHE A 139 0.36 -16.44 -2.02
CA PHE A 139 -0.94 -15.83 -1.79
C PHE A 139 -1.71 -16.61 -0.72
N GLU A 140 -2.71 -15.98 -0.14
CA GLU A 140 -3.74 -16.56 0.70
C GLU A 140 -5.03 -16.72 -0.11
N ASN A 141 -5.80 -17.78 0.17
CA ASN A 141 -7.07 -18.03 -0.52
C ASN A 141 -7.99 -16.82 -0.44
N GLY A 142 -8.50 -16.40 -1.59
CA GLY A 142 -9.38 -15.25 -1.69
C GLY A 142 -8.68 -13.90 -1.91
N GLN A 143 -7.36 -13.86 -1.98
CA GLN A 143 -6.66 -12.64 -2.37
C GLN A 143 -6.78 -12.39 -3.88
N ILE A 144 -6.78 -11.11 -4.26
CA ILE A 144 -6.68 -10.70 -5.66
C ILE A 144 -5.20 -10.63 -6.02
N ALA A 145 -4.80 -11.40 -7.01
CA ALA A 145 -3.40 -11.55 -7.42
C ALA A 145 -3.21 -11.39 -8.91
N VAL A 146 -2.04 -10.90 -9.28
CA VAL A 146 -1.52 -11.02 -10.64
C VAL A 146 -0.81 -12.35 -10.74
N VAL A 147 -1.28 -13.18 -11.66
CA VAL A 147 -0.72 -14.51 -11.91
C VAL A 147 -0.41 -14.70 -13.39
N LEU A 148 0.62 -15.47 -13.68
CA LEU A 148 0.86 -16.03 -15.01
C LEU A 148 0.28 -17.43 -15.03
N THR A 149 -0.40 -17.76 -16.12
CA THR A 149 -0.92 -19.09 -16.40
C THR A 149 -0.38 -19.55 -17.74
N GLU A 150 -0.11 -20.85 -17.87
CA GLU A 150 0.15 -21.45 -19.15
C GLU A 150 -1.15 -21.45 -19.96
N SER A 151 -1.08 -21.04 -21.22
CA SER A 151 -2.22 -21.12 -22.11
C SER A 151 -2.21 -22.46 -22.84
N ASP A 152 -3.33 -23.20 -22.79
CA ASP A 152 -3.48 -24.49 -23.47
C ASP A 152 -3.30 -24.39 -25.01
N CYS A 153 -3.27 -23.19 -25.57
CA CYS A 153 -3.25 -22.93 -27.01
C CYS A 153 -2.00 -22.26 -27.54
N SER A 154 -1.09 -21.83 -26.67
CA SER A 154 0.18 -21.19 -27.08
C SER A 154 1.22 -21.36 -25.98
N ASP A 155 2.50 -21.44 -26.38
CA ASP A 155 3.64 -21.41 -25.45
C ASP A 155 3.80 -20.06 -24.73
N GLU A 156 2.75 -19.25 -24.69
CA GLU A 156 2.76 -17.89 -24.16
C GLU A 156 2.03 -17.83 -22.83
N SER A 157 2.76 -17.48 -21.77
CA SER A 157 2.18 -17.24 -20.44
C SER A 157 1.37 -15.95 -20.47
N MET A 158 0.11 -16.00 -20.01
CA MET A 158 -0.77 -14.84 -19.91
C MET A 158 -0.80 -14.31 -18.48
N ALA A 159 -0.48 -13.03 -18.31
CA ALA A 159 -0.68 -12.37 -17.03
C ALA A 159 -2.15 -11.98 -16.85
N THR A 160 -2.73 -12.32 -15.71
CA THR A 160 -4.12 -11.97 -15.40
C THR A 160 -4.30 -11.56 -13.93
N LEU A 161 -5.23 -10.64 -13.69
CA LEU A 161 -5.64 -10.24 -12.35
C LEU A 161 -6.95 -10.96 -11.99
N LYS A 162 -6.94 -11.81 -10.97
CA LYS A 162 -8.10 -12.59 -10.54
C LYS A 162 -8.07 -12.78 -9.02
N ARG A 163 -9.21 -13.14 -8.45
CA ARG A 163 -9.24 -13.68 -7.11
C ARG A 163 -8.83 -15.15 -7.12
N VAL A 164 -7.81 -15.50 -6.33
CA VAL A 164 -7.12 -16.78 -6.44
C VAL A 164 -7.45 -17.67 -5.25
N TYR A 165 -7.74 -18.94 -5.54
CA TYR A 165 -7.99 -19.97 -4.54
C TYR A 165 -7.24 -21.25 -4.88
N ARG A 166 -6.79 -21.98 -3.85
CA ARG A 166 -6.28 -23.35 -3.99
C ARG A 166 -7.44 -24.31 -3.97
N ASP A 167 -7.51 -25.19 -4.95
CA ASP A 167 -8.41 -26.36 -4.98
C ASP A 167 -7.58 -27.60 -4.68
N ASP A 168 -7.25 -27.79 -3.39
CA ASP A 168 -6.36 -28.87 -2.94
C ASP A 168 -6.93 -30.24 -3.26
N LYS A 169 -8.27 -30.37 -3.33
CA LYS A 169 -8.95 -31.63 -3.68
C LYS A 169 -8.64 -32.08 -5.10
N ASN A 170 -8.57 -31.13 -6.03
CA ASN A 170 -8.31 -31.40 -7.44
C ASN A 170 -6.88 -31.06 -7.86
N LYS A 171 -6.01 -30.66 -6.91
CA LYS A 171 -4.61 -30.27 -7.14
C LYS A 171 -4.45 -29.20 -8.21
N ARG A 172 -5.27 -28.15 -8.14
CA ARG A 172 -5.30 -27.06 -9.11
C ARG A 172 -5.62 -25.73 -8.44
N PHE A 173 -5.54 -24.65 -9.19
CA PHE A 173 -5.92 -23.32 -8.76
C PHE A 173 -7.21 -22.89 -9.45
N ARG A 174 -8.09 -22.23 -8.68
CA ARG A 174 -9.27 -21.56 -9.21
C ARG A 174 -9.00 -20.07 -9.30
N LEU A 175 -9.10 -19.53 -10.49
CA LEU A 175 -8.98 -18.12 -10.80
C LEU A 175 -10.38 -17.55 -11.04
N HIS A 176 -10.88 -16.82 -10.06
CA HIS A 176 -12.24 -16.30 -10.05
C HIS A 176 -12.27 -14.86 -10.53
N PRO A 177 -12.95 -14.56 -11.64
CA PRO A 177 -13.23 -13.19 -12.02
C PRO A 177 -14.29 -12.62 -11.07
N GLU A 178 -14.14 -11.41 -10.64
CA GLU A 178 -15.13 -10.65 -9.89
C GLU A 178 -16.11 -9.97 -10.86
N ASN A 179 -16.83 -10.81 -11.62
CA ASN A 179 -17.85 -10.40 -12.59
C ASN A 179 -18.83 -11.56 -12.81
N ASP A 180 -20.10 -11.34 -12.50
CA ASP A 180 -21.15 -12.37 -12.55
C ASP A 180 -21.39 -12.94 -13.95
N ASN A 181 -20.98 -12.23 -14.99
CA ASN A 181 -21.10 -12.69 -16.37
C ASN A 181 -19.92 -13.55 -16.85
N MET A 182 -18.91 -13.74 -16.00
CA MET A 182 -17.71 -14.50 -16.32
C MET A 182 -17.63 -15.77 -15.50
N LYS A 183 -17.02 -16.81 -16.06
CA LYS A 183 -16.84 -18.10 -15.38
C LYS A 183 -15.47 -18.20 -14.75
N ASP A 184 -15.38 -19.03 -13.71
CA ASP A 184 -14.11 -19.43 -13.12
C ASP A 184 -13.22 -20.11 -14.15
N PHE A 185 -11.94 -19.81 -14.05
CA PHE A 185 -10.95 -20.55 -14.79
C PHE A 185 -10.20 -21.48 -13.82
N TYR A 186 -9.61 -22.58 -14.28
CA TYR A 186 -8.81 -23.52 -13.52
C TYR A 186 -7.46 -23.72 -14.19
N ALA A 187 -6.39 -23.71 -13.42
CA ALA A 187 -5.04 -23.97 -13.88
C ALA A 187 -4.33 -24.95 -12.95
N GLU A 188 -3.55 -25.88 -13.48
CA GLU A 188 -2.75 -26.80 -12.69
C GLU A 188 -1.53 -26.12 -12.08
N HIS A 189 -0.97 -25.15 -12.82
CA HIS A 189 0.17 -24.34 -12.41
C HIS A 189 -0.12 -22.86 -12.60
N ILE A 190 0.33 -22.06 -11.64
CA ILE A 190 0.32 -20.60 -11.72
C ILE A 190 1.61 -20.03 -11.14
N ASP A 191 2.14 -19.00 -11.74
CA ASP A 191 3.20 -18.18 -11.15
C ASP A 191 2.60 -16.91 -10.58
N VAL A 192 2.67 -16.74 -9.28
CA VAL A 192 2.18 -15.54 -8.60
C VAL A 192 3.24 -14.44 -8.69
N ILE A 193 2.86 -13.32 -9.30
CA ILE A 193 3.73 -12.15 -9.48
C ILE A 193 3.59 -11.17 -8.33
N GLY A 194 2.37 -11.06 -7.79
CA GLY A 194 2.08 -10.19 -6.67
C GLY A 194 0.61 -10.09 -6.33
N ILE A 195 0.33 -9.40 -5.21
CA ILE A 195 -1.01 -9.26 -4.64
C ILE A 195 -1.47 -7.81 -4.78
N ALA A 196 -2.70 -7.62 -5.22
CA ALA A 196 -3.33 -6.32 -5.27
C ALA A 196 -3.57 -5.76 -3.87
N VAL A 197 -3.09 -4.55 -3.61
CA VAL A 197 -3.19 -3.91 -2.28
C VAL A 197 -4.02 -2.63 -2.29
N LYS A 198 -4.10 -1.93 -3.42
CA LYS A 198 -4.90 -0.70 -3.60
C LYS A 198 -5.31 -0.53 -5.04
N VAL A 199 -6.40 0.20 -5.23
CA VAL A 199 -6.83 0.74 -6.52
C VAL A 199 -6.71 2.26 -6.46
N ILE A 200 -6.19 2.86 -7.51
CA ILE A 200 -6.05 4.30 -7.68
C ILE A 200 -6.82 4.67 -8.94
N ARG A 201 -7.76 5.57 -8.79
CA ARG A 201 -8.63 6.05 -9.85
C ARG A 201 -8.73 7.56 -9.81
N ASP A 202 -8.63 8.21 -10.94
CA ASP A 202 -8.94 9.62 -11.06
C ASP A 202 -10.46 9.79 -11.03
N VAL A 203 -10.94 10.67 -10.16
CA VAL A 203 -12.36 11.04 -10.10
C VAL A 203 -12.51 12.29 -10.96
N ILE A 204 -13.13 12.11 -12.13
CA ILE A 204 -13.40 13.18 -13.09
C ILE A 204 -14.81 13.72 -12.84
#